data_3a97bb1ed2edabef8e111d46ff1d9892
#
_entry.id   3a97bb1ed2edabef8e111d46ff1d9892
#
_cell.length_a   1.000
_cell.length_b   1.000
_cell.length_c   1.000
_cell.angle_alpha   90.00
_cell.angle_beta   90.00
_cell.angle_gamma   90.00
#
_symmetry.space_group_name_H-M   'P 1'
#
loop_
_entity.id
_entity.type
_entity.pdbx_description
1 polymer ?
#
loop_
_entity_poly.entity_id
_entity_poly.type
_entity_poly.pdbx_seq_one_letter_code
_entity_poly.pdbx_strand_id
1 'polypeptide(L)'
;MSYRIGLDLGGTKVLGVVTDSDHKVIHRKKHRLSNREDISAVMDQISNVYTALAEQVDDEKIASVGIALPSPVDNKLGHAKHLTAFQEKELPVRDMLKERTGVDVKLGNDVNMATLAEYKFGAGKGVSSLFTFYPGTGLGGGYIYKGKLVTGFNSTAAEVGHIVIDIDGPLCKCGRHGCLEVIVSYHGLKTMLGEKLAAGAVCHIDPSSFRESDIFEAWRMGDPV
;
A
#
# COMPACT_ATOMS: atom_id res chain seq x y z
N MET A 1 5.97 18.52 -23.58
CA MET A 1 5.23 17.54 -22.74
C MET A 1 6.04 17.35 -21.47
N SER A 2 5.41 17.25 -20.30
CA SER A 2 6.10 16.95 -19.05
C SER A 2 5.69 15.57 -18.57
N TYR A 3 6.64 14.81 -18.02
CA TYR A 3 6.43 13.47 -17.51
C TYR A 3 6.44 13.44 -15.98
N ARG A 4 5.84 12.43 -15.39
CA ARG A 4 5.91 12.15 -13.95
C ARG A 4 6.20 10.68 -13.76
N ILE A 5 7.05 10.36 -12.79
CA ILE A 5 7.36 8.99 -12.41
C ILE A 5 6.76 8.70 -11.05
N GLY A 6 5.95 7.65 -10.97
CA GLY A 6 5.41 7.10 -9.74
C GLY A 6 6.00 5.74 -9.45
N LEU A 7 6.46 5.53 -8.23
CA LEU A 7 6.97 4.26 -7.73
C LEU A 7 6.08 3.76 -6.59
N ASP A 8 5.87 2.47 -6.50
CA ASP A 8 5.11 1.81 -5.44
C ASP A 8 5.95 0.67 -4.87
N LEU A 9 6.38 0.82 -3.63
CA LEU A 9 7.16 -0.18 -2.90
C LEU A 9 6.22 -1.09 -2.11
N GLY A 10 6.07 -2.32 -2.54
CA GLY A 10 5.44 -3.36 -1.73
C GLY A 10 6.47 -4.23 -1.01
N GLY A 11 6.02 -5.13 -0.14
CA GLY A 11 6.91 -6.02 0.63
C GLY A 11 7.73 -7.02 -0.21
N THR A 12 7.37 -7.24 -1.48
CA THR A 12 8.02 -8.26 -2.35
C THR A 12 8.36 -7.73 -3.74
N LYS A 13 7.92 -6.56 -4.09
CA LYS A 13 8.07 -5.98 -5.43
C LYS A 13 8.07 -4.47 -5.36
N VAL A 14 8.67 -3.84 -6.36
CA VAL A 14 8.47 -2.43 -6.69
C VAL A 14 7.82 -2.34 -8.08
N LEU A 15 6.82 -1.49 -8.19
CA LEU A 15 6.17 -1.13 -9.45
C LEU A 15 6.49 0.32 -9.74
N GLY A 16 6.90 0.62 -10.96
CA GLY A 16 7.08 1.99 -11.43
C GLY A 16 6.25 2.27 -12.66
N VAL A 17 5.80 3.50 -12.81
CA VAL A 17 5.07 4.00 -13.98
C VAL A 17 5.57 5.36 -14.39
N VAL A 18 5.54 5.64 -15.70
CA VAL A 18 5.66 6.99 -16.25
C VAL A 18 4.29 7.42 -16.75
N THR A 19 3.91 8.64 -16.42
CA THR A 19 2.71 9.28 -16.97
C THR A 19 3.06 10.54 -17.76
N ASP A 20 2.26 10.82 -18.77
CA ASP A 20 2.30 12.09 -19.50
C ASP A 20 1.59 13.24 -18.75
N SER A 21 1.48 14.42 -19.41
CA SER A 21 0.78 15.59 -18.86
C SER A 21 -0.71 15.35 -18.59
N ASP A 22 -1.34 14.41 -19.30
CA ASP A 22 -2.75 14.07 -19.18
C ASP A 22 -2.98 12.93 -18.16
N HIS A 23 -1.92 12.57 -17.41
CA HIS A 23 -1.90 11.49 -16.42
C HIS A 23 -2.12 10.09 -17.00
N LYS A 24 -1.95 9.93 -18.31
CA LYS A 24 -2.00 8.62 -18.96
C LYS A 24 -0.70 7.87 -18.71
N VAL A 25 -0.81 6.62 -18.26
CA VAL A 25 0.36 5.74 -18.10
C VAL A 25 0.89 5.36 -19.48
N ILE A 26 2.16 5.72 -19.77
CA ILE A 26 2.84 5.44 -21.02
C ILE A 26 3.90 4.35 -20.92
N HIS A 27 4.54 4.21 -19.74
CA HIS A 27 5.48 3.14 -19.46
C HIS A 27 5.24 2.52 -18.09
N ARG A 28 5.57 1.23 -17.95
CA ARG A 28 5.51 0.47 -16.71
C ARG A 28 6.72 -0.42 -16.55
N LYS A 29 7.23 -0.50 -15.33
CA LYS A 29 8.30 -1.42 -14.94
C LYS A 29 7.92 -2.07 -13.62
N LYS A 30 7.93 -3.40 -13.57
CA LYS A 30 7.75 -4.18 -12.34
C LYS A 30 9.05 -4.93 -12.07
N HIS A 31 9.51 -4.88 -10.84
CA HIS A 31 10.68 -5.61 -10.38
C HIS A 31 10.33 -6.38 -9.11
N ARG A 32 10.70 -7.66 -9.04
CA ARG A 32 10.57 -8.48 -7.84
C ARG A 32 11.80 -8.26 -6.97
N LEU A 33 11.61 -7.84 -5.73
CA LEU A 33 12.70 -7.58 -4.80
C LEU A 33 13.43 -8.86 -4.43
N SER A 34 14.75 -8.80 -4.44
CA SER A 34 15.70 -9.77 -3.89
C SER A 34 16.45 -9.14 -2.73
N ASN A 35 17.11 -9.96 -1.89
CA ASN A 35 17.90 -9.49 -0.74
C ASN A 35 17.18 -8.44 0.11
N ARG A 36 15.94 -8.76 0.52
CA ARG A 36 15.04 -7.82 1.22
C ARG A 36 15.44 -7.52 2.66
N GLU A 37 16.40 -8.26 3.21
CA GLU A 37 16.97 -8.03 4.54
C GLU A 37 18.00 -6.89 4.54
N ASP A 38 18.52 -6.55 3.37
CA ASP A 38 19.43 -5.43 3.16
C ASP A 38 18.67 -4.25 2.54
N ILE A 39 18.38 -3.25 3.34
CA ILE A 39 17.64 -2.07 2.90
C ILE A 39 18.40 -1.27 1.84
N SER A 40 19.73 -1.26 1.88
CA SER A 40 20.54 -0.61 0.84
C SER A 40 20.32 -1.27 -0.51
N ALA A 41 20.34 -2.62 -0.56
CA ALA A 41 20.04 -3.37 -1.78
C ALA A 41 18.61 -3.15 -2.27
N VAL A 42 17.65 -2.94 -1.37
CA VAL A 42 16.27 -2.57 -1.74
C VAL A 42 16.24 -1.18 -2.39
N MET A 43 16.94 -0.21 -1.81
CA MET A 43 17.02 1.14 -2.40
C MET A 43 17.71 1.14 -3.76
N ASP A 44 18.74 0.34 -3.96
CA ASP A 44 19.39 0.15 -5.27
C ASP A 44 18.42 -0.40 -6.32
N GLN A 45 17.59 -1.39 -5.93
CA GLN A 45 16.59 -1.96 -6.82
C GLN A 45 15.48 -0.96 -7.19
N ILE A 46 15.05 -0.12 -6.25
CA ILE A 46 14.10 0.98 -6.51
C ILE A 46 14.74 1.99 -7.48
N SER A 47 15.99 2.36 -7.25
CA SER A 47 16.73 3.29 -8.12
C SER A 47 16.89 2.75 -9.53
N ASN A 48 17.16 1.45 -9.68
CA ASN A 48 17.24 0.79 -10.99
C ASN A 48 15.89 0.80 -11.74
N VAL A 49 14.77 0.68 -11.01
CA VAL A 49 13.44 0.81 -11.61
C VAL A 49 13.21 2.25 -12.08
N TYR A 50 13.57 3.24 -11.26
CA TYR A 50 13.51 4.64 -11.64
C TYR A 50 14.35 4.91 -12.91
N THR A 51 15.63 4.54 -12.94
CA THR A 51 16.54 4.75 -14.07
C THR A 51 15.98 4.14 -15.35
N ALA A 52 15.54 2.87 -15.28
CA ALA A 52 14.95 2.19 -16.44
C ALA A 52 13.66 2.84 -16.95
N LEU A 53 12.94 3.60 -16.15
CA LEU A 53 11.76 4.38 -16.56
C LEU A 53 12.16 5.75 -17.10
N ALA A 54 13.13 6.42 -16.49
CA ALA A 54 13.65 7.72 -16.95
C ALA A 54 14.25 7.60 -18.37
N GLU A 55 14.96 6.52 -18.66
CA GLU A 55 15.50 6.22 -19.99
C GLU A 55 14.45 6.06 -21.11
N GLN A 56 13.16 5.89 -20.74
CA GLN A 56 12.07 5.76 -21.74
C GLN A 56 11.51 7.10 -22.20
N VAL A 57 11.93 8.19 -21.58
CA VAL A 57 11.43 9.54 -21.85
C VAL A 57 12.59 10.54 -21.86
N ASP A 58 12.33 11.76 -22.28
CA ASP A 58 13.28 12.86 -22.19
C ASP A 58 13.42 13.26 -20.70
N ASP A 59 14.57 13.00 -20.11
CA ASP A 59 14.83 13.17 -18.67
C ASP A 59 14.66 14.63 -18.23
N GLU A 60 15.06 15.59 -19.05
CA GLU A 60 14.88 17.02 -18.78
C GLU A 60 13.39 17.43 -18.65
N LYS A 61 12.47 16.59 -19.11
CA LYS A 61 11.02 16.80 -19.04
C LYS A 61 10.35 16.06 -17.88
N ILE A 62 11.10 15.37 -17.01
CA ILE A 62 10.53 14.76 -15.82
C ILE A 62 10.24 15.84 -14.77
N ALA A 63 8.96 16.18 -14.62
CA ALA A 63 8.52 17.26 -13.75
C ALA A 63 8.49 16.87 -12.26
N SER A 64 8.29 15.58 -11.95
CA SER A 64 8.27 15.10 -10.56
C SER A 64 8.42 13.59 -10.47
N VAL A 65 9.02 13.15 -9.37
CA VAL A 65 9.10 11.74 -8.97
C VAL A 65 8.44 11.57 -7.60
N GLY A 66 7.65 10.53 -7.44
CA GLY A 66 7.04 10.17 -6.17
C GLY A 66 7.14 8.68 -5.89
N ILE A 67 7.20 8.32 -4.61
CA ILE A 67 7.17 6.93 -4.17
C ILE A 67 6.11 6.73 -3.09
N ALA A 68 5.28 5.70 -3.27
CA ALA A 68 4.37 5.17 -2.28
C ALA A 68 5.08 4.09 -1.46
N LEU A 69 4.91 4.13 -0.14
CA LEU A 69 5.58 3.27 0.83
C LEU A 69 4.54 2.63 1.76
N PRO A 70 4.70 1.35 2.15
CA PRO A 70 3.84 0.69 3.14
C PRO A 70 4.23 1.12 4.57
N SER A 71 4.17 2.42 4.82
CA SER A 71 4.61 3.07 6.06
C SER A 71 3.97 4.43 6.21
N PRO A 72 3.66 4.91 7.41
CA PRO A 72 3.50 6.33 7.66
C PRO A 72 4.78 7.07 7.25
N VAL A 73 4.65 8.26 6.66
CA VAL A 73 5.78 9.03 6.17
C VAL A 73 5.87 10.39 6.85
N ASP A 74 7.08 10.83 7.17
CA ASP A 74 7.37 12.21 7.54
C ASP A 74 7.86 12.95 6.30
N ASN A 75 6.99 13.75 5.69
CA ASN A 75 7.32 14.49 4.47
C ASN A 75 8.27 15.67 4.73
N LYS A 76 8.40 16.16 5.97
CA LYS A 76 9.37 17.22 6.30
C LYS A 76 10.77 16.65 6.31
N LEU A 77 10.97 15.56 7.01
CA LEU A 77 12.25 14.87 7.09
C LEU A 77 12.57 14.02 5.86
N GLY A 78 11.56 13.57 5.11
CA GLY A 78 11.75 12.62 4.00
C GLY A 78 11.92 11.18 4.48
N HIS A 79 11.34 10.84 5.62
CA HIS A 79 11.50 9.55 6.29
C HIS A 79 10.27 8.66 6.16
N ALA A 80 10.50 7.36 6.03
CA ALA A 80 9.52 6.31 6.32
C ALA A 80 9.64 5.93 7.80
N LYS A 81 8.53 5.97 8.55
CA LYS A 81 8.56 5.75 10.00
C LYS A 81 8.71 4.28 10.40
N HIS A 82 8.00 3.39 9.71
CA HIS A 82 8.00 1.95 9.98
C HIS A 82 7.83 1.15 8.70
N LEU A 83 8.91 0.72 8.10
CA LEU A 83 8.90 -0.22 6.99
C LEU A 83 8.91 -1.66 7.51
N THR A 84 7.76 -2.11 8.04
CA THR A 84 7.64 -3.41 8.73
C THR A 84 8.13 -4.60 7.90
N ALA A 85 7.88 -4.59 6.58
CA ALA A 85 8.32 -5.66 5.68
C ALA A 85 9.86 -5.76 5.55
N PHE A 86 10.59 -4.73 5.97
CA PHE A 86 12.04 -4.63 5.92
C PHE A 86 12.66 -4.45 7.32
N GLN A 87 11.84 -4.46 8.38
CA GLN A 87 12.23 -4.26 9.79
C GLN A 87 12.95 -2.94 10.07
N GLU A 88 12.69 -1.91 9.25
CA GLU A 88 13.33 -0.60 9.33
C GLU A 88 12.43 0.45 10.00
N LYS A 89 13.06 1.37 10.74
CA LYS A 89 12.41 2.50 11.42
C LYS A 89 13.15 3.80 11.10
N GLU A 90 12.38 4.89 10.97
CA GLU A 90 12.89 6.24 10.72
C GLU A 90 13.88 6.30 9.55
N LEU A 91 13.59 5.55 8.48
CA LEU A 91 14.48 5.41 7.32
C LEU A 91 14.45 6.68 6.45
N PRO A 92 15.60 7.33 6.14
CA PRO A 92 15.69 8.54 5.32
C PRO A 92 15.57 8.24 3.82
N VAL A 93 14.40 7.74 3.40
CA VAL A 93 14.18 7.24 2.03
C VAL A 93 14.45 8.30 0.97
N ARG A 94 14.08 9.57 1.23
CA ARG A 94 14.33 10.67 0.28
C ARG A 94 15.81 10.83 0.01
N ASP A 95 16.61 10.91 1.05
CA ASP A 95 18.06 11.15 0.93
C ASP A 95 18.75 9.95 0.29
N MET A 96 18.37 8.74 0.69
CA MET A 96 18.90 7.50 0.12
C MET A 96 18.60 7.37 -1.39
N LEU A 97 17.42 7.76 -1.84
CA LEU A 97 17.07 7.76 -3.26
C LEU A 97 17.73 8.91 -4.01
N LYS A 98 17.81 10.10 -3.40
CA LYS A 98 18.49 11.26 -3.98
C LYS A 98 19.98 11.00 -4.21
N GLU A 99 20.67 10.36 -3.26
CA GLU A 99 22.07 9.98 -3.40
C GLU A 99 22.30 9.05 -4.61
N ARG A 100 21.35 8.13 -4.86
CA ARG A 100 21.45 7.12 -5.93
C ARG A 100 21.02 7.64 -7.31
N THR A 101 20.04 8.53 -7.34
CA THR A 101 19.39 8.93 -8.60
C THR A 101 19.65 10.40 -8.96
N GLY A 102 20.16 11.20 -8.03
CA GLY A 102 20.29 12.66 -8.21
C GLY A 102 18.96 13.42 -8.13
N VAL A 103 17.81 12.73 -7.94
CA VAL A 103 16.47 13.32 -8.03
C VAL A 103 15.83 13.48 -6.67
N ASP A 104 15.11 14.58 -6.47
CA ASP A 104 14.29 14.78 -5.27
C ASP A 104 12.96 14.05 -5.39
N VAL A 105 12.68 13.13 -4.45
CA VAL A 105 11.52 12.24 -4.47
C VAL A 105 10.51 12.64 -3.40
N LYS A 106 9.23 12.72 -3.79
CA LYS A 106 8.12 12.93 -2.85
C LYS A 106 7.66 11.59 -2.28
N LEU A 107 7.48 11.53 -0.97
CA LEU A 107 7.02 10.33 -0.29
C LEU A 107 5.52 10.37 -0.02
N GLY A 108 4.87 9.21 -0.06
CA GLY A 108 3.49 9.02 0.38
C GLY A 108 3.31 7.65 1.03
N ASN A 109 2.36 7.54 1.96
CA ASN A 109 1.89 6.21 2.35
C ASN A 109 1.10 5.60 1.19
N ASP A 110 1.23 4.31 0.95
CA ASP A 110 0.63 3.58 -0.18
C ASP A 110 -0.90 3.71 -0.24
N VAL A 111 -1.59 3.48 0.88
CA VAL A 111 -3.06 3.58 0.97
C VAL A 111 -3.52 5.03 0.81
N ASN A 112 -2.80 5.99 1.38
CA ASN A 112 -3.08 7.41 1.20
C ASN A 112 -2.93 7.84 -0.27
N MET A 113 -1.91 7.34 -0.96
CA MET A 113 -1.71 7.63 -2.39
C MET A 113 -2.78 6.96 -3.24
N ALA A 114 -3.19 5.73 -2.94
CA ALA A 114 -4.31 5.06 -3.58
C ALA A 114 -5.63 5.83 -3.36
N THR A 115 -5.89 6.30 -2.13
CA THR A 115 -7.06 7.15 -1.81
C THR A 115 -7.06 8.45 -2.61
N LEU A 116 -5.89 9.08 -2.73
CA LEU A 116 -5.75 10.31 -3.52
C LEU A 116 -5.97 10.05 -5.02
N ALA A 117 -5.54 8.90 -5.52
CA ALA A 117 -5.77 8.47 -6.90
C ALA A 117 -7.26 8.24 -7.17
N GLU A 118 -7.96 7.53 -6.28
CA GLU A 118 -9.42 7.35 -6.36
C GLU A 118 -10.18 8.68 -6.32
N TYR A 119 -9.75 9.60 -5.48
CA TYR A 119 -10.34 10.93 -5.39
C TYR A 119 -10.15 11.74 -6.69
N LYS A 120 -8.97 11.67 -7.30
CA LYS A 120 -8.63 12.47 -8.49
C LYS A 120 -9.11 11.84 -9.79
N PHE A 121 -9.03 10.53 -9.92
CA PHE A 121 -9.17 9.82 -11.19
C PHE A 121 -10.21 8.70 -11.16
N GLY A 122 -10.60 8.22 -9.98
CA GLY A 122 -11.49 7.08 -9.79
C GLY A 122 -12.87 7.43 -9.26
N ALA A 123 -13.39 6.58 -8.38
CA ALA A 123 -14.74 6.63 -7.84
C ALA A 123 -15.06 7.90 -7.01
N GLY A 124 -14.02 8.55 -6.48
CA GLY A 124 -14.14 9.79 -5.70
C GLY A 124 -14.14 11.07 -6.53
N LYS A 125 -14.17 10.98 -7.88
CA LYS A 125 -14.12 12.15 -8.74
C LYS A 125 -15.38 13.03 -8.58
N GLY A 126 -15.16 14.30 -8.23
CA GLY A 126 -16.24 15.28 -8.08
C GLY A 126 -16.89 15.34 -6.70
N VAL A 127 -16.52 14.48 -5.74
CA VAL A 127 -17.04 14.56 -4.36
C VAL A 127 -16.15 15.50 -3.52
N SER A 128 -16.73 16.08 -2.47
CA SER A 128 -15.95 16.94 -1.54
C SER A 128 -15.18 16.15 -0.49
N SER A 129 -15.64 14.94 -0.17
CA SER A 129 -15.03 14.06 0.84
C SER A 129 -15.13 12.61 0.39
N LEU A 130 -14.10 11.84 0.68
CA LEU A 130 -13.99 10.42 0.34
C LEU A 130 -13.35 9.67 1.50
N PHE A 131 -13.95 8.55 1.87
CA PHE A 131 -13.33 7.59 2.75
C PHE A 131 -13.11 6.28 1.99
N THR A 132 -11.93 5.68 2.11
CA THR A 132 -11.58 4.44 1.43
C THR A 132 -11.16 3.36 2.40
N PHE A 133 -11.52 2.13 2.09
CA PHE A 133 -11.05 0.93 2.76
C PHE A 133 -10.28 0.09 1.73
N TYR A 134 -9.10 -0.37 2.11
CA TYR A 134 -8.25 -1.22 1.28
C TYR A 134 -8.00 -2.56 2.00
N PRO A 135 -8.94 -3.51 1.93
CA PRO A 135 -8.70 -4.85 2.41
C PRO A 135 -7.66 -5.55 1.52
N GLY A 136 -6.71 -6.19 2.16
CA GLY A 136 -5.62 -6.94 1.54
C GLY A 136 -4.99 -7.86 2.59
N THR A 137 -3.67 -7.98 2.63
CA THR A 137 -2.95 -8.69 3.71
C THR A 137 -3.34 -8.15 5.10
N GLY A 138 -3.50 -6.84 5.21
CA GLY A 138 -4.09 -6.11 6.33
C GLY A 138 -5.32 -5.31 5.88
N LEU A 139 -5.71 -4.30 6.66
CA LEU A 139 -6.75 -3.35 6.30
C LEU A 139 -6.24 -1.91 6.44
N GLY A 140 -5.99 -1.27 5.31
CA GLY A 140 -5.68 0.15 5.27
C GLY A 140 -6.90 1.01 5.03
N GLY A 141 -6.79 2.31 5.34
CA GLY A 141 -7.78 3.31 5.03
C GLY A 141 -7.17 4.65 4.66
N GLY A 142 -7.95 5.46 3.96
CA GLY A 142 -7.58 6.82 3.64
C GLY A 142 -8.77 7.75 3.67
N TYR A 143 -8.54 9.00 4.05
CA TYR A 143 -9.60 9.97 4.21
C TYR A 143 -9.25 11.30 3.52
N ILE A 144 -10.16 11.74 2.67
CA ILE A 144 -10.14 13.08 2.07
C ILE A 144 -11.31 13.87 2.65
N TYR A 145 -11.03 15.06 3.14
CA TYR A 145 -12.02 16.00 3.63
C TYR A 145 -11.85 17.35 2.97
N LYS A 146 -12.93 17.86 2.38
CA LYS A 146 -12.95 19.12 1.62
C LYS A 146 -11.80 19.21 0.61
N GLY A 147 -11.59 18.12 -0.15
CA GLY A 147 -10.58 18.05 -1.19
C GLY A 147 -9.13 17.87 -0.72
N LYS A 148 -8.88 17.71 0.58
CA LYS A 148 -7.54 17.54 1.17
C LYS A 148 -7.41 16.18 1.83
N LEU A 149 -6.30 15.50 1.57
CA LEU A 149 -5.94 14.27 2.26
C LEU A 149 -5.66 14.56 3.74
N VAL A 150 -6.32 13.81 4.62
CA VAL A 150 -6.16 13.91 6.06
C VAL A 150 -5.12 12.90 6.50
N THR A 151 -3.93 13.36 6.86
CA THR A 151 -2.83 12.52 7.31
C THR A 151 -2.69 12.47 8.84
N GLY A 152 -3.30 13.45 9.56
CA GLY A 152 -3.15 13.59 11.00
C GLY A 152 -1.79 14.16 11.41
N PHE A 153 -1.59 14.28 12.72
CA PHE A 153 -0.36 14.87 13.28
C PHE A 153 0.86 13.97 13.04
N ASN A 154 0.70 12.66 13.23
CA ASN A 154 1.77 11.66 13.12
C ASN A 154 1.75 10.88 11.79
N SER A 155 1.00 11.34 10.78
CA SER A 155 0.77 10.63 9.53
C SER A 155 0.06 9.27 9.71
N THR A 156 -0.77 9.13 10.75
CA THR A 156 -1.51 7.91 11.11
C THR A 156 -3.03 8.13 11.13
N ALA A 157 -3.53 9.17 10.46
CA ALA A 157 -4.97 9.31 10.29
C ALA A 157 -5.52 8.19 9.39
N ALA A 158 -6.78 7.84 9.64
CA ALA A 158 -7.51 6.80 8.91
C ALA A 158 -6.93 5.37 9.03
N GLU A 159 -6.25 5.07 10.14
CA GLU A 159 -5.81 3.71 10.52
C GLU A 159 -7.03 2.86 10.94
N VAL A 160 -7.96 2.67 10.00
CA VAL A 160 -9.28 2.05 10.23
C VAL A 160 -9.20 0.57 10.58
N GLY A 161 -8.16 -0.11 10.11
CA GLY A 161 -7.91 -1.50 10.46
C GLY A 161 -7.76 -1.71 11.96
N HIS A 162 -7.39 -0.66 12.69
CA HIS A 162 -7.17 -0.72 14.14
C HIS A 162 -8.34 -0.17 14.98
N ILE A 163 -9.50 0.07 14.39
CA ILE A 163 -10.73 0.33 15.15
C ILE A 163 -11.17 -0.98 15.79
N VAL A 164 -11.32 -0.98 17.13
CA VAL A 164 -11.82 -2.15 17.87
C VAL A 164 -13.33 -2.24 17.64
N ILE A 165 -13.78 -3.35 17.06
CA ILE A 165 -15.21 -3.64 16.81
C ILE A 165 -15.72 -4.82 17.64
N ASP A 166 -14.81 -5.60 18.22
CA ASP A 166 -15.12 -6.71 19.12
C ASP A 166 -14.07 -6.76 20.24
N ILE A 167 -14.46 -6.35 21.44
CA ILE A 167 -13.54 -6.26 22.57
C ILE A 167 -12.99 -7.62 23.01
N ASP A 168 -13.74 -8.70 22.79
CA ASP A 168 -13.37 -10.07 23.10
C ASP A 168 -12.81 -10.82 21.88
N GLY A 169 -12.62 -10.12 20.77
CA GLY A 169 -12.15 -10.67 19.51
C GLY A 169 -10.67 -11.04 19.48
N PRO A 170 -10.16 -11.51 18.33
CA PRO A 170 -8.78 -11.96 18.17
C PRO A 170 -7.75 -10.86 18.48
N LEU A 171 -6.56 -11.30 18.95
CA LEU A 171 -5.44 -10.40 19.21
C LEU A 171 -4.90 -9.80 17.89
N CYS A 172 -4.85 -8.49 17.81
CA CYS A 172 -4.23 -7.76 16.71
C CYS A 172 -2.74 -7.53 16.98
N LYS A 173 -1.94 -7.46 15.90
CA LYS A 173 -0.50 -7.11 15.97
C LYS A 173 -0.22 -5.76 16.63
N CYS A 174 -1.20 -4.86 16.68
CA CYS A 174 -1.09 -3.59 17.41
C CYS A 174 -1.19 -3.74 18.94
N GLY A 175 -1.40 -4.95 19.46
CA GLY A 175 -1.53 -5.26 20.89
C GLY A 175 -2.96 -5.15 21.45
N ARG A 176 -3.96 -4.75 20.65
CA ARG A 176 -5.37 -4.69 21.05
C ARG A 176 -6.13 -5.91 20.54
N HIS A 177 -7.25 -6.24 21.16
CA HIS A 177 -8.17 -7.27 20.71
C HIS A 177 -9.24 -6.69 19.79
N GLY A 178 -9.72 -7.52 18.84
CA GLY A 178 -10.88 -7.28 18.01
C GLY A 178 -10.80 -6.07 17.09
N CYS A 179 -9.62 -5.72 16.62
CA CYS A 179 -9.46 -4.74 15.56
C CYS A 179 -10.16 -5.21 14.27
N LEU A 180 -10.72 -4.29 13.51
CA LEU A 180 -11.40 -4.58 12.25
C LEU A 180 -10.48 -5.38 11.27
N GLU A 181 -9.19 -5.08 11.24
CA GLU A 181 -8.21 -5.75 10.39
C GLU A 181 -8.17 -7.27 10.61
N VAL A 182 -8.15 -7.72 11.88
CA VAL A 182 -8.06 -9.18 12.18
C VAL A 182 -9.33 -9.95 11.84
N ILE A 183 -10.39 -9.23 11.47
CA ILE A 183 -11.69 -9.81 11.07
C ILE A 183 -11.83 -9.83 9.55
N VAL A 184 -11.54 -8.69 8.87
CA VAL A 184 -11.87 -8.53 7.45
C VAL A 184 -10.66 -8.57 6.50
N SER A 185 -9.44 -8.63 7.01
CA SER A 185 -8.26 -8.80 6.16
C SER A 185 -8.12 -10.25 5.66
N TYR A 186 -7.32 -10.44 4.60
CA TYR A 186 -7.01 -11.78 4.12
C TYR A 186 -6.45 -12.68 5.22
N HIS A 187 -5.58 -12.13 6.08
CA HIS A 187 -5.03 -12.88 7.21
C HIS A 187 -6.11 -13.25 8.24
N GLY A 188 -7.00 -12.30 8.56
CA GLY A 188 -8.14 -12.54 9.46
C GLY A 188 -9.09 -13.60 8.91
N LEU A 189 -9.51 -13.45 7.66
CA LEU A 189 -10.39 -14.41 6.99
C LEU A 189 -9.77 -15.82 6.93
N LYS A 190 -8.47 -15.92 6.65
CA LYS A 190 -7.75 -17.20 6.66
C LYS A 190 -7.74 -17.85 8.04
N THR A 191 -7.54 -17.09 9.10
CA THR A 191 -7.57 -17.59 10.48
C THR A 191 -8.97 -18.07 10.84
N MET A 192 -10.00 -17.26 10.59
CA MET A 192 -11.39 -17.63 10.87
C MET A 192 -11.84 -18.88 10.10
N LEU A 193 -11.47 -18.98 8.82
CA LEU A 193 -11.75 -20.18 8.01
C LEU A 193 -11.10 -21.42 8.63
N GLY A 194 -9.83 -21.32 9.03
CA GLY A 194 -9.11 -22.42 9.70
C GLY A 194 -9.77 -22.87 11.00
N GLU A 195 -10.24 -21.93 11.84
CA GLU A 195 -10.95 -22.22 13.08
C GLU A 195 -12.29 -22.91 12.84
N LYS A 196 -13.08 -22.43 11.86
CA LYS A 196 -14.36 -23.05 11.51
C LYS A 196 -14.20 -24.46 10.96
N LEU A 197 -13.20 -24.69 10.11
CA LEU A 197 -12.91 -26.04 9.58
C LEU A 197 -12.44 -26.97 10.69
N ALA A 198 -11.62 -26.51 11.63
CA ALA A 198 -11.22 -27.29 12.80
C ALA A 198 -12.39 -27.64 13.70
N ALA A 199 -13.44 -26.80 13.74
CA ALA A 199 -14.70 -27.06 14.44
C ALA A 199 -15.66 -27.98 13.66
N GLY A 200 -15.26 -28.50 12.49
CA GLY A 200 -16.04 -29.44 11.69
C GLY A 200 -16.94 -28.81 10.63
N ALA A 201 -16.79 -27.51 10.33
CA ALA A 201 -17.49 -26.89 9.23
C ALA A 201 -17.02 -27.47 7.88
N VAL A 202 -17.93 -27.54 6.91
CA VAL A 202 -17.63 -27.97 5.53
C VAL A 202 -17.58 -26.73 4.65
N CYS A 203 -16.51 -26.61 3.89
CA CYS A 203 -16.26 -25.48 2.98
C CYS A 203 -15.70 -25.98 1.65
N HIS A 204 -16.04 -25.32 0.56
CA HIS A 204 -15.50 -25.62 -0.78
C HIS A 204 -14.11 -25.00 -1.03
N ILE A 205 -13.65 -24.14 -0.13
CA ILE A 205 -12.34 -23.50 -0.22
C ILE A 205 -11.26 -24.40 0.35
N ASP A 206 -10.17 -24.61 -0.39
CA ASP A 206 -8.97 -25.22 0.15
C ASP A 206 -8.24 -24.23 1.08
N PRO A 207 -8.22 -24.45 2.41
CA PRO A 207 -7.63 -23.51 3.36
C PRO A 207 -6.12 -23.35 3.22
N SER A 208 -5.45 -24.24 2.50
CA SER A 208 -4.00 -24.21 2.29
C SER A 208 -3.59 -23.28 1.14
N SER A 209 -4.47 -23.01 0.18
CA SER A 209 -4.10 -22.38 -1.09
C SER A 209 -5.12 -21.41 -1.69
N PHE A 210 -6.05 -20.85 -0.90
CA PHE A 210 -7.06 -19.93 -1.43
C PHE A 210 -6.53 -18.51 -1.65
N ARG A 211 -7.20 -17.77 -2.53
CA ARG A 211 -7.02 -16.33 -2.78
C ARG A 211 -8.25 -15.59 -2.25
N GLU A 212 -8.14 -14.26 -2.08
CA GLU A 212 -9.29 -13.43 -1.66
C GLU A 212 -10.50 -13.60 -2.58
N SER A 213 -10.28 -13.76 -3.90
CA SER A 213 -11.35 -13.99 -4.87
C SER A 213 -12.16 -15.25 -4.59
N ASP A 214 -11.52 -16.28 -4.07
CA ASP A 214 -12.13 -17.59 -3.85
C ASP A 214 -13.16 -17.51 -2.70
N ILE A 215 -12.93 -16.61 -1.72
CA ILE A 215 -13.89 -16.33 -0.64
C ILE A 215 -15.18 -15.72 -1.22
N PHE A 216 -15.06 -14.75 -2.11
CA PHE A 216 -16.25 -14.13 -2.74
C PHE A 216 -16.98 -15.09 -3.66
N GLU A 217 -16.27 -15.99 -4.32
CA GLU A 217 -16.87 -17.02 -5.16
C GLU A 217 -17.63 -18.03 -4.31
N ALA A 218 -17.03 -18.55 -3.23
CA ALA A 218 -17.68 -19.44 -2.28
C ALA A 218 -18.94 -18.81 -1.67
N TRP A 219 -18.85 -17.56 -1.22
CA TRP A 219 -20.02 -16.83 -0.72
C TRP A 219 -21.15 -16.74 -1.77
N ARG A 220 -20.83 -16.46 -3.04
CA ARG A 220 -21.83 -16.43 -4.14
C ARG A 220 -22.45 -17.79 -4.40
N MET A 221 -21.71 -18.86 -4.16
CA MET A 221 -22.18 -20.25 -4.30
C MET A 221 -23.00 -20.72 -3.10
N GLY A 222 -23.14 -19.88 -2.06
CA GLY A 222 -23.87 -20.23 -0.83
C GLY A 222 -23.08 -21.10 0.13
N ASP A 223 -21.76 -21.02 0.08
CA ASP A 223 -20.89 -21.73 1.06
C ASP A 223 -21.23 -21.23 2.48
N PRO A 224 -21.43 -22.13 3.46
CA PRO A 224 -21.89 -21.78 4.80
C PRO A 224 -20.77 -21.23 5.71
N VAL A 225 -19.51 -21.19 5.28
CA VAL A 225 -18.34 -20.82 6.11
C VAL A 225 -17.87 -19.39 5.86
#